data_657ef91eb59ae0e26174c1f9eb111a0f
#
_entry.id   657ef91eb59ae0e26174c1f9eb111a0f
#
_cell.length_a   1.000
_cell.length_b   1.000
_cell.length_c   1.000
_cell.angle_alpha   90.00
_cell.angle_beta   90.00
_cell.angle_gamma   90.00
#
_symmetry.space_group_name_H-M   'P 1'
#
loop_
_entity.id
_entity.type
_entity.pdbx_description
1 polymer ?
#
loop_
_entity_poly.entity_id
_entity_poly.type
_entity_poly.pdbx_seq_one_letter_code
_entity_poly.pdbx_strand_id
1 'polypeptide(L)'
;MTFWESVLTQNAFYRRKLCIGAGHVSKSWIKDNFDSFEFTSKSELQDNQSAYPPYGDFHYLKLEEYNRFHQTSGSSGKPLLFLDSKDGWEWLLSNWLKIFALAGIEKSDRLFFPFSFGPFLGFWTAFEASLKAGCLSFPGGGMSTEARLALIQNQKINVIFTTPSYALRVGEVARNQGLNLRELGLKKLILAGEPGANIPATRLRIEKDWGPIIVDHHGMTETGPVTVECSATSGLLHIIEHAFVAEVINPITLKKQSNGTIGELVLSSFGRAGCPLLRYRTGDIVHLTHQKCACGFNGYSLLGGILSRADEMIFLKGNNIYPSVLQNMLHSIDGILEFRITFRKSDGNSDLMFEIETLPSDSELIKTRLEKVIQSAFLFKPLIKILPKDSLPRQEMKSQRFIQI
;
A
#
# COMPACT_ATOMS: atom_id res chain seq x y z
N MET A 1 -5.90 25.10 -2.25
CA MET A 1 -6.77 25.69 -3.28
C MET A 1 -5.97 26.44 -4.34
N THR A 2 -5.02 27.33 -4.00
CA THR A 2 -4.14 28.00 -4.99
C THR A 2 -3.39 27.04 -5.91
N PHE A 3 -3.00 25.87 -5.42
CA PHE A 3 -2.41 24.81 -6.24
C PHE A 3 -3.34 24.41 -7.39
N TRP A 4 -4.62 24.13 -7.11
CA TRP A 4 -5.59 23.72 -8.12
C TRP A 4 -6.02 24.86 -9.06
N GLU A 5 -5.96 26.13 -8.63
CA GLU A 5 -6.15 27.27 -9.54
C GLU A 5 -5.11 27.25 -10.67
N SER A 6 -3.84 27.04 -10.33
CA SER A 6 -2.75 26.90 -11.31
C SER A 6 -2.95 25.68 -12.21
N VAL A 7 -3.22 24.51 -11.60
CA VAL A 7 -3.41 23.25 -12.35
C VAL A 7 -4.55 23.38 -13.34
N LEU A 8 -5.76 23.75 -12.90
CA LEU A 8 -6.95 23.81 -13.77
C LEU A 8 -6.89 24.93 -14.81
N THR A 9 -6.03 25.94 -14.60
CA THR A 9 -5.77 26.97 -15.60
C THR A 9 -4.87 26.45 -16.74
N GLN A 10 -3.92 25.54 -16.45
CA GLN A 10 -2.86 25.16 -17.40
C GLN A 10 -2.98 23.72 -17.92
N ASN A 11 -3.51 22.78 -17.12
CA ASN A 11 -3.53 21.36 -17.42
C ASN A 11 -4.59 21.00 -18.46
N ALA A 12 -4.17 20.63 -19.65
CA ALA A 12 -5.05 20.33 -20.79
C ALA A 12 -5.98 19.15 -20.51
N PHE A 13 -5.49 18.10 -19.86
CA PHE A 13 -6.27 16.91 -19.48
C PHE A 13 -7.46 17.29 -18.59
N TYR A 14 -7.23 17.99 -17.48
CA TYR A 14 -8.32 18.38 -16.58
C TYR A 14 -9.26 19.42 -17.18
N ARG A 15 -8.74 20.33 -18.02
CA ARG A 15 -9.61 21.30 -18.71
C ARG A 15 -10.59 20.60 -19.68
N ARG A 16 -10.15 19.61 -20.43
CA ARG A 16 -11.05 18.81 -21.27
C ARG A 16 -12.02 18.01 -20.44
N LYS A 17 -11.52 17.29 -19.44
CA LYS A 17 -12.34 16.44 -18.56
C LYS A 17 -13.47 17.20 -17.86
N LEU A 18 -13.19 18.38 -17.34
CA LEU A 18 -14.13 19.19 -16.58
C LEU A 18 -14.85 20.24 -17.43
N CYS A 19 -14.72 20.18 -18.75
CA CYS A 19 -15.31 21.12 -19.70
C CYS A 19 -15.01 22.59 -19.38
N ILE A 20 -13.80 22.88 -18.87
CA ILE A 20 -13.37 24.23 -18.50
C ILE A 20 -12.98 24.99 -19.76
N GLY A 21 -13.68 26.09 -20.07
CA GLY A 21 -13.37 27.00 -21.17
C GLY A 21 -12.02 27.72 -21.02
N ALA A 22 -11.62 28.53 -22.01
CA ALA A 22 -10.40 29.33 -21.91
C ALA A 22 -10.51 30.35 -20.75
N GLY A 23 -9.37 30.62 -20.10
CA GLY A 23 -9.27 31.62 -19.04
C GLY A 23 -8.82 31.05 -17.69
N HIS A 24 -8.74 31.95 -16.72
CA HIS A 24 -8.33 31.64 -15.34
C HIS A 24 -9.46 30.96 -14.57
N VAL A 25 -9.11 29.96 -13.76
CA VAL A 25 -10.02 29.24 -12.86
C VAL A 25 -9.83 29.78 -11.45
N SER A 26 -10.87 30.37 -10.85
CA SER A 26 -10.77 30.95 -9.51
C SER A 26 -10.95 29.92 -8.39
N LYS A 27 -10.41 30.23 -7.22
CA LYS A 27 -10.55 29.42 -6.00
C LYS A 27 -12.01 29.23 -5.59
N SER A 28 -12.84 30.27 -5.72
CA SER A 28 -14.28 30.21 -5.41
C SER A 28 -14.98 29.20 -6.35
N TRP A 29 -14.74 29.31 -7.65
CA TRP A 29 -15.28 28.40 -8.63
C TRP A 29 -14.92 26.92 -8.34
N ILE A 30 -13.66 26.67 -8.00
CA ILE A 30 -13.21 25.32 -7.63
C ILE A 30 -13.98 24.81 -6.40
N LYS A 31 -14.10 25.66 -5.37
CA LYS A 31 -14.80 25.29 -4.13
C LYS A 31 -16.27 24.96 -4.39
N ASP A 32 -16.95 25.77 -5.21
CA ASP A 32 -18.38 25.63 -5.49
C ASP A 32 -18.68 24.42 -6.39
N ASN A 33 -17.71 23.98 -7.20
CA ASN A 33 -17.89 22.89 -8.17
C ASN A 33 -17.18 21.58 -7.78
N PHE A 34 -16.36 21.55 -6.72
CA PHE A 34 -15.50 20.40 -6.38
C PHE A 34 -16.25 19.07 -6.28
N ASP A 35 -17.40 19.06 -5.60
CA ASP A 35 -18.20 17.83 -5.42
C ASP A 35 -18.82 17.33 -6.73
N SER A 36 -18.94 18.17 -7.76
CA SER A 36 -19.46 17.84 -9.09
C SER A 36 -18.38 17.36 -10.06
N PHE A 37 -17.10 17.53 -9.75
CA PHE A 37 -16.03 17.08 -10.63
C PHE A 37 -16.05 15.57 -10.80
N GLU A 38 -15.87 15.11 -12.03
CA GLU A 38 -15.76 13.69 -12.34
C GLU A 38 -14.54 13.05 -11.68
N PHE A 39 -14.69 11.80 -11.25
CA PHE A 39 -13.58 11.03 -10.70
C PHE A 39 -12.53 10.69 -11.75
N THR A 40 -11.27 10.78 -11.40
CA THR A 40 -10.17 10.31 -12.25
C THR A 40 -9.88 8.84 -11.93
N SER A 41 -9.78 8.00 -12.95
CA SER A 41 -9.44 6.59 -12.82
C SER A 41 -8.07 6.26 -13.38
N LYS A 42 -7.51 5.12 -12.97
CA LYS A 42 -6.23 4.62 -13.51
C LYS A 42 -6.32 4.32 -15.01
N SER A 43 -7.43 3.72 -15.46
CA SER A 43 -7.66 3.44 -16.88
C SER A 43 -7.69 4.71 -17.72
N GLU A 44 -8.36 5.75 -17.23
CA GLU A 44 -8.41 7.04 -17.91
C GLU A 44 -7.03 7.67 -18.09
N LEU A 45 -6.14 7.56 -17.10
CA LEU A 45 -4.77 8.03 -17.21
C LEU A 45 -3.95 7.17 -18.19
N GLN A 46 -4.17 5.85 -18.24
CA GLN A 46 -3.54 4.95 -19.21
C GLN A 46 -3.99 5.25 -20.65
N ASP A 47 -5.29 5.50 -20.83
CA ASP A 47 -5.85 5.91 -22.13
C ASP A 47 -5.28 7.27 -22.57
N ASN A 48 -5.12 8.20 -21.62
CA ASN A 48 -4.48 9.49 -21.88
C ASN A 48 -3.02 9.32 -22.30
N GLN A 49 -2.25 8.44 -21.66
CA GLN A 49 -0.86 8.15 -22.08
C GLN A 49 -0.80 7.47 -23.45
N SER A 50 -1.80 6.68 -23.78
CA SER A 50 -1.88 6.06 -25.11
C SER A 50 -2.24 7.08 -26.20
N ALA A 51 -3.09 8.06 -25.88
CA ALA A 51 -3.49 9.13 -26.79
C ALA A 51 -2.41 10.22 -26.97
N TYR A 52 -1.64 10.49 -25.95
CA TYR A 52 -0.57 11.50 -25.90
C TYR A 52 0.76 10.89 -25.42
N PRO A 53 1.40 10.02 -26.24
CA PRO A 53 2.60 9.29 -25.83
C PRO A 53 3.82 10.19 -25.69
N PRO A 54 4.82 9.80 -24.84
CA PRO A 54 4.80 8.61 -24.01
C PRO A 54 4.13 8.81 -22.65
N TYR A 55 3.94 10.04 -22.16
CA TYR A 55 3.61 10.32 -20.75
C TYR A 55 2.18 10.81 -20.51
N GLY A 56 1.41 11.07 -21.56
CA GLY A 56 0.10 11.71 -21.43
C GLY A 56 0.21 13.22 -21.20
N ASP A 57 -0.88 13.96 -21.42
CA ASP A 57 -0.93 15.41 -21.19
C ASP A 57 -1.52 15.81 -19.84
N PHE A 58 -1.78 14.82 -18.95
CA PHE A 58 -1.99 15.09 -17.54
C PHE A 58 -0.66 15.51 -16.85
N HIS A 59 0.50 15.17 -17.41
CA HIS A 59 1.79 15.79 -17.13
C HIS A 59 1.87 17.09 -17.92
N TYR A 60 1.70 18.23 -17.28
CA TYR A 60 1.41 19.49 -17.96
C TYR A 60 2.59 20.48 -18.00
N LEU A 61 3.68 20.17 -17.32
CA LEU A 61 4.91 20.96 -17.40
C LEU A 61 5.70 20.54 -18.65
N LYS A 62 6.66 21.37 -19.05
CA LYS A 62 7.59 21.02 -20.12
C LYS A 62 8.48 19.84 -19.69
N LEU A 63 8.90 19.00 -20.62
CA LEU A 63 9.65 17.78 -20.30
C LEU A 63 10.96 18.06 -19.55
N GLU A 64 11.64 19.14 -19.85
CA GLU A 64 12.88 19.59 -19.18
C GLU A 64 12.70 20.03 -17.72
N GLU A 65 11.47 20.22 -17.26
CA GLU A 65 11.15 20.57 -15.88
C GLU A 65 10.98 19.32 -14.99
N TYR A 66 10.96 18.13 -15.62
CA TYR A 66 10.90 16.85 -14.90
C TYR A 66 12.30 16.24 -14.76
N ASN A 67 12.56 15.67 -13.60
CA ASN A 67 13.86 15.07 -13.30
C ASN A 67 13.77 13.70 -12.60
N ARG A 68 12.57 13.17 -12.43
CA ARG A 68 12.31 11.83 -11.88
C ARG A 68 11.30 11.10 -12.74
N PHE A 69 11.53 9.81 -12.91
CA PHE A 69 10.65 8.88 -13.59
C PHE A 69 10.32 7.72 -12.70
N HIS A 70 9.03 7.39 -12.60
CA HIS A 70 8.54 6.19 -11.93
C HIS A 70 7.42 5.56 -12.74
N GLN A 71 7.17 4.28 -12.49
CA GLN A 71 6.04 3.57 -13.09
C GLN A 71 5.36 2.67 -12.06
N THR A 72 4.09 2.35 -12.29
CA THR A 72 3.39 1.35 -11.50
C THR A 72 3.85 -0.05 -11.90
N SER A 73 3.61 -1.06 -11.05
CA SER A 73 4.02 -2.46 -11.31
C SER A 73 3.39 -3.09 -12.55
N GLY A 74 2.28 -2.50 -13.07
CA GLY A 74 1.60 -3.02 -14.25
C GLY A 74 0.93 -4.38 -14.06
N SER A 75 0.69 -4.82 -12.83
CA SER A 75 0.09 -6.12 -12.49
C SER A 75 -1.26 -6.38 -13.18
N SER A 76 -1.98 -5.33 -13.56
CA SER A 76 -3.28 -5.39 -14.24
C SER A 76 -3.23 -4.93 -15.72
N GLY A 77 -2.02 -4.89 -16.35
CA GLY A 77 -1.88 -4.44 -17.74
C GLY A 77 -0.64 -3.57 -17.96
N LYS A 78 -0.77 -2.51 -18.80
CA LYS A 78 0.34 -1.58 -19.06
C LYS A 78 0.68 -0.77 -17.80
N PRO A 79 1.98 -0.61 -17.44
CA PRO A 79 2.38 0.29 -16.37
C PRO A 79 1.91 1.72 -16.66
N LEU A 80 1.46 2.42 -15.63
CA LEU A 80 1.20 3.85 -15.70
C LEU A 80 2.48 4.59 -15.33
N LEU A 81 2.89 5.55 -16.16
CA LEU A 81 4.14 6.28 -16.05
C LEU A 81 3.93 7.60 -15.32
N PHE A 82 4.83 7.95 -14.43
CA PHE A 82 4.80 9.19 -13.67
C PHE A 82 6.13 9.93 -13.80
N LEU A 83 6.03 11.22 -14.06
CA LEU A 83 7.15 12.14 -14.03
C LEU A 83 7.00 13.09 -12.85
N ASP A 84 8.08 13.30 -12.12
CA ASP A 84 8.10 14.26 -11.03
C ASP A 84 9.06 15.41 -11.33
N SER A 85 8.58 16.64 -11.15
CA SER A 85 9.41 17.84 -11.12
C SER A 85 10.14 17.95 -9.78
N LYS A 86 11.12 18.85 -9.69
CA LYS A 86 11.80 19.14 -8.42
C LYS A 86 10.81 19.49 -7.30
N ASP A 87 9.85 20.35 -7.58
CA ASP A 87 8.87 20.79 -6.58
C ASP A 87 7.90 19.66 -6.20
N GLY A 88 7.46 18.86 -7.16
CA GLY A 88 6.66 17.64 -6.91
C GLY A 88 7.38 16.65 -6.02
N TRP A 89 8.67 16.44 -6.28
CA TRP A 89 9.53 15.57 -5.47
C TRP A 89 9.71 16.09 -4.04
N GLU A 90 10.03 17.37 -3.89
CA GLU A 90 10.16 18.01 -2.57
C GLU A 90 8.87 17.92 -1.75
N TRP A 91 7.72 18.02 -2.39
CA TRP A 91 6.43 17.81 -1.74
C TRP A 91 6.28 16.35 -1.24
N LEU A 92 6.66 15.34 -2.03
CA LEU A 92 6.67 13.94 -1.61
C LEU A 92 7.60 13.73 -0.39
N LEU A 93 8.79 14.32 -0.41
CA LEU A 93 9.73 14.26 0.73
C LEU A 93 9.14 14.92 1.97
N SER A 94 8.45 16.07 1.82
CA SER A 94 7.83 16.77 2.95
C SER A 94 6.75 15.93 3.62
N ASN A 95 5.99 15.14 2.85
CA ASN A 95 5.01 14.21 3.39
C ASN A 95 5.67 13.09 4.20
N TRP A 96 6.81 12.56 3.72
CA TRP A 96 7.60 11.59 4.49
C TRP A 96 8.14 12.16 5.80
N LEU A 97 8.58 13.42 5.82
CA LEU A 97 9.01 14.05 7.07
C LEU A 97 7.88 14.14 8.11
N LYS A 98 6.62 14.34 7.66
CA LYS A 98 5.45 14.26 8.55
C LYS A 98 5.18 12.84 9.03
N ILE A 99 5.32 11.84 8.15
CA ILE A 99 5.23 10.42 8.51
C ILE A 99 6.28 10.08 9.57
N PHE A 100 7.53 10.49 9.38
CA PHE A 100 8.60 10.26 10.35
C PHE A 100 8.26 10.85 11.73
N ALA A 101 7.77 12.10 11.75
CA ALA A 101 7.36 12.74 13.01
C ALA A 101 6.21 11.97 13.70
N LEU A 102 5.19 11.54 12.97
CA LEU A 102 4.06 10.77 13.52
C LEU A 102 4.47 9.36 13.96
N ALA A 103 5.40 8.73 13.24
CA ALA A 103 5.99 7.44 13.60
C ALA A 103 7.01 7.53 14.75
N GLY A 104 7.39 8.75 15.17
CA GLY A 104 8.40 8.97 16.22
C GLY A 104 9.81 8.59 15.78
N ILE A 105 10.16 8.84 14.51
CA ILE A 105 11.51 8.67 13.96
C ILE A 105 12.30 9.95 14.24
N GLU A 106 13.47 9.80 14.80
CA GLU A 106 14.39 10.87 15.22
C GLU A 106 15.68 10.88 14.38
N LYS A 107 16.36 12.03 14.36
CA LYS A 107 17.65 12.19 13.67
C LYS A 107 18.71 11.19 14.11
N SER A 108 18.67 10.74 15.36
CA SER A 108 19.59 9.76 15.93
C SER A 108 19.34 8.33 15.46
N ASP A 109 18.21 8.06 14.79
CA ASP A 109 17.87 6.73 14.32
C ASP A 109 18.70 6.32 13.09
N ARG A 110 18.89 5.01 12.97
CA ARG A 110 19.61 4.35 11.89
C ARG A 110 18.60 3.59 11.04
N LEU A 111 18.33 4.12 9.86
CA LEU A 111 17.25 3.68 9.00
C LEU A 111 17.74 2.71 7.93
N PHE A 112 17.10 1.58 7.78
CA PHE A 112 17.43 0.57 6.77
C PHE A 112 16.32 0.35 5.77
N PHE A 113 16.70 0.30 4.50
CA PHE A 113 15.82 0.09 3.37
C PHE A 113 16.25 -1.18 2.61
N PRO A 114 15.87 -2.39 3.08
CA PRO A 114 16.22 -3.68 2.45
C PRO A 114 15.41 -3.92 1.18
N PHE A 115 15.58 -3.07 0.20
CA PHE A 115 14.71 -2.94 -0.92
C PHE A 115 15.50 -2.52 -2.17
N SER A 116 15.17 -3.08 -3.33
CA SER A 116 15.81 -2.72 -4.60
C SER A 116 15.16 -1.47 -5.17
N PHE A 117 15.97 -0.43 -5.33
CA PHE A 117 15.55 0.85 -5.90
C PHE A 117 15.41 0.73 -7.42
N GLY A 118 14.23 0.29 -7.88
CA GLY A 118 13.87 0.19 -9.29
C GLY A 118 13.03 1.39 -9.77
N PRO A 119 12.36 1.28 -10.92
CA PRO A 119 11.53 2.36 -11.47
C PRO A 119 10.20 2.56 -10.72
N PHE A 120 10.01 1.94 -9.59
CA PHE A 120 8.83 2.10 -8.73
C PHE A 120 9.09 3.19 -7.70
N LEU A 121 8.09 4.01 -7.38
CA LEU A 121 8.24 5.02 -6.35
C LEU A 121 8.67 4.39 -5.01
N GLY A 122 7.94 3.37 -4.55
CA GLY A 122 8.26 2.58 -3.37
C GLY A 122 8.79 3.43 -2.22
N PHE A 123 9.96 3.03 -1.67
CA PHE A 123 10.62 3.77 -0.60
C PHE A 123 11.68 4.78 -1.07
N TRP A 124 11.76 5.12 -2.39
CA TRP A 124 12.69 6.16 -2.87
C TRP A 124 12.52 7.46 -2.10
N THR A 125 11.29 7.94 -1.99
CA THR A 125 10.99 9.19 -1.29
C THR A 125 11.21 9.08 0.21
N ALA A 126 10.97 7.92 0.83
CA ALA A 126 11.32 7.67 2.23
C ALA A 126 12.83 7.73 2.46
N PHE A 127 13.62 7.10 1.57
CA PHE A 127 15.08 7.12 1.64
C PHE A 127 15.65 8.53 1.50
N GLU A 128 15.25 9.28 0.47
CA GLU A 128 15.72 10.66 0.30
C GLU A 128 15.23 11.59 1.43
N ALA A 129 14.00 11.39 1.94
CA ALA A 129 13.49 12.13 3.09
C ALA A 129 14.29 11.83 4.38
N SER A 130 14.78 10.60 4.55
CA SER A 130 15.60 10.22 5.69
C SER A 130 16.96 10.94 5.69
N LEU A 131 17.56 11.09 4.50
CA LEU A 131 18.78 11.90 4.34
C LEU A 131 18.50 13.38 4.65
N LYS A 132 17.38 13.91 4.18
CA LYS A 132 16.93 15.28 4.46
C LYS A 132 16.66 15.51 5.94
N ALA A 133 16.14 14.50 6.66
CA ALA A 133 15.98 14.52 8.12
C ALA A 133 17.31 14.44 8.88
N GLY A 134 18.40 14.13 8.19
CA GLY A 134 19.74 13.95 8.78
C GLY A 134 19.94 12.62 9.49
N CYS A 135 19.13 11.61 9.17
CA CYS A 135 19.29 10.25 9.70
C CYS A 135 20.41 9.50 8.96
N LEU A 136 21.09 8.59 9.67
CA LEU A 136 22.01 7.65 9.03
C LEU A 136 21.21 6.54 8.35
N SER A 137 21.24 6.51 7.02
CA SER A 137 20.37 5.68 6.19
C SER A 137 21.15 4.67 5.36
N PHE A 138 20.73 3.41 5.40
CA PHE A 138 21.39 2.28 4.76
C PHE A 138 20.54 1.73 3.63
N PRO A 139 21.01 1.77 2.36
CA PRO A 139 20.35 1.06 1.26
C PRO A 139 20.75 -0.42 1.31
N GLY A 140 19.77 -1.32 1.12
CA GLY A 140 19.97 -2.78 1.17
C GLY A 140 19.63 -3.50 -0.13
N GLY A 141 19.56 -2.78 -1.26
CA GLY A 141 19.28 -3.36 -2.56
C GLY A 141 20.36 -4.35 -3.00
N GLY A 142 19.96 -5.48 -3.62
CA GLY A 142 20.88 -6.49 -4.13
C GLY A 142 21.56 -7.40 -3.08
N MET A 143 21.34 -7.15 -1.78
CA MET A 143 21.91 -7.99 -0.71
C MET A 143 21.01 -9.22 -0.47
N SER A 144 21.63 -10.35 -0.08
CA SER A 144 20.88 -11.50 0.44
C SER A 144 20.22 -11.20 1.79
N THR A 145 19.24 -11.98 2.20
CA THR A 145 18.56 -11.79 3.50
C THR A 145 19.53 -11.97 4.67
N GLU A 146 20.48 -12.90 4.55
CA GLU A 146 21.53 -13.14 5.56
C GLU A 146 22.48 -11.95 5.67
N ALA A 147 22.90 -11.38 4.54
CA ALA A 147 23.75 -10.19 4.54
C ALA A 147 23.04 -8.97 5.13
N ARG A 148 21.73 -8.83 4.88
CA ARG A 148 20.88 -7.79 5.48
C ARG A 148 20.76 -7.96 6.99
N LEU A 149 20.55 -9.19 7.49
CA LEU A 149 20.54 -9.48 8.93
C LEU A 149 21.88 -9.13 9.60
N ALA A 150 23.00 -9.52 9.00
CA ALA A 150 24.31 -9.15 9.49
C ALA A 150 24.53 -7.63 9.52
N LEU A 151 24.04 -6.91 8.50
CA LEU A 151 24.11 -5.45 8.46
C LEU A 151 23.28 -4.82 9.59
N ILE A 152 22.03 -5.30 9.81
CA ILE A 152 21.16 -4.82 10.90
C ILE A 152 21.89 -4.94 12.23
N GLN A 153 22.47 -6.08 12.51
CA GLN A 153 23.20 -6.37 13.76
C GLN A 153 24.46 -5.52 13.90
N ASN A 154 25.34 -5.55 12.88
CA ASN A 154 26.66 -4.90 12.94
C ASN A 154 26.56 -3.36 12.98
N GLN A 155 25.58 -2.79 12.29
CA GLN A 155 25.38 -1.34 12.23
C GLN A 155 24.39 -0.83 13.29
N LYS A 156 23.87 -1.71 14.16
CA LYS A 156 22.87 -1.37 15.19
C LYS A 156 21.69 -0.57 14.59
N ILE A 157 21.17 -1.03 13.47
CA ILE A 157 20.01 -0.45 12.82
C ILE A 157 18.81 -0.58 13.75
N ASN A 158 18.00 0.46 13.87
CA ASN A 158 16.88 0.48 14.80
C ASN A 158 15.54 0.82 14.15
N VAL A 159 15.52 1.23 12.88
CA VAL A 159 14.30 1.46 12.08
C VAL A 159 14.45 0.77 10.73
N ILE A 160 13.45 -0.03 10.34
CA ILE A 160 13.47 -0.77 9.07
C ILE A 160 12.21 -0.46 8.27
N PHE A 161 12.37 -0.20 6.97
CA PHE A 161 11.29 0.02 6.00
C PHE A 161 11.17 -1.18 5.07
N THR A 162 10.05 -1.91 5.11
CA THR A 162 9.93 -3.13 4.32
C THR A 162 8.47 -3.47 4.00
N THR A 163 8.25 -4.59 3.29
CA THR A 163 6.91 -5.14 3.09
C THR A 163 6.56 -6.15 4.18
N PRO A 164 5.27 -6.37 4.49
CA PRO A 164 4.86 -7.43 5.41
C PRO A 164 5.40 -8.82 5.06
N SER A 165 5.37 -9.19 3.78
CA SER A 165 5.90 -10.49 3.31
C SER A 165 7.39 -10.63 3.56
N TYR A 166 8.15 -9.58 3.29
CA TYR A 166 9.60 -9.62 3.54
C TYR A 166 9.94 -9.59 5.04
N ALA A 167 9.15 -8.91 5.86
CA ALA A 167 9.29 -8.98 7.32
C ALA A 167 9.12 -10.41 7.84
N LEU A 168 8.12 -11.15 7.35
CA LEU A 168 7.93 -12.58 7.67
C LEU A 168 9.12 -13.41 7.21
N ARG A 169 9.63 -13.18 5.98
CA ARG A 169 10.80 -13.87 5.45
C ARG A 169 12.06 -13.65 6.28
N VAL A 170 12.33 -12.41 6.66
CA VAL A 170 13.48 -12.08 7.53
C VAL A 170 13.34 -12.77 8.89
N GLY A 171 12.13 -12.80 9.48
CA GLY A 171 11.86 -13.53 10.72
C GLY A 171 12.12 -15.03 10.59
N GLU A 172 11.73 -15.65 9.48
CA GLU A 172 12.02 -17.05 9.19
C GLU A 172 13.54 -17.32 9.12
N VAL A 173 14.27 -16.50 8.35
CA VAL A 173 15.73 -16.66 8.21
C VAL A 173 16.45 -16.43 9.54
N ALA A 174 16.03 -15.43 10.31
CA ALA A 174 16.60 -15.17 11.64
C ALA A 174 16.42 -16.37 12.58
N ARG A 175 15.21 -16.95 12.64
CA ARG A 175 14.96 -18.17 13.44
C ARG A 175 15.81 -19.35 13.00
N ASN A 176 15.99 -19.57 11.69
CA ASN A 176 16.83 -20.64 11.16
C ASN A 176 18.32 -20.46 11.52
N GLN A 177 18.75 -19.21 11.74
CA GLN A 177 20.11 -18.88 12.20
C GLN A 177 20.23 -18.82 13.73
N GLY A 178 19.14 -19.07 14.48
CA GLY A 178 19.14 -18.91 15.93
C GLY A 178 19.23 -17.46 16.42
N LEU A 179 18.96 -16.47 15.54
CA LEU A 179 19.00 -15.05 15.85
C LEU A 179 17.64 -14.58 16.38
N ASN A 180 17.63 -13.93 17.55
CA ASN A 180 16.46 -13.30 18.13
C ASN A 180 16.37 -11.83 17.72
N LEU A 181 15.44 -11.50 16.80
CA LEU A 181 15.27 -10.13 16.31
C LEU A 181 14.87 -9.13 17.39
N ARG A 182 14.18 -9.59 18.45
CA ARG A 182 13.74 -8.73 19.56
C ARG A 182 14.92 -8.19 20.39
N GLU A 183 16.09 -8.85 20.33
CA GLU A 183 17.29 -8.46 21.07
C GLU A 183 18.17 -7.48 20.28
N LEU A 184 17.84 -7.18 19.02
CA LEU A 184 18.64 -6.29 18.17
C LEU A 184 18.44 -4.80 18.47
N GLY A 185 17.56 -4.44 19.41
CA GLY A 185 17.29 -3.04 19.78
C GLY A 185 16.51 -2.25 18.74
N LEU A 186 15.71 -2.96 17.92
CA LEU A 186 14.82 -2.34 16.92
C LEU A 186 13.72 -1.54 17.61
N LYS A 187 13.48 -0.31 17.12
CA LYS A 187 12.46 0.60 17.64
C LYS A 187 11.20 0.57 16.78
N LYS A 188 11.35 0.51 15.45
CA LYS A 188 10.24 0.61 14.49
C LYS A 188 10.47 -0.31 13.29
N LEU A 189 9.35 -0.89 12.84
CA LEU A 189 9.25 -1.63 11.60
C LEU A 189 8.13 -0.97 10.76
N ILE A 190 8.52 -0.16 9.79
CA ILE A 190 7.59 0.55 8.90
C ILE A 190 7.22 -0.41 7.76
N LEU A 191 5.96 -0.80 7.71
CA LEU A 191 5.46 -1.77 6.73
C LEU A 191 4.59 -1.08 5.69
N ALA A 192 4.86 -1.34 4.42
CA ALA A 192 4.11 -0.79 3.30
C ALA A 192 4.16 -1.66 2.03
N GLY A 193 3.40 -1.25 1.02
CA GLY A 193 3.50 -1.77 -0.33
C GLY A 193 2.55 -2.93 -0.66
N GLU A 194 2.00 -3.59 0.34
CA GLU A 194 1.00 -4.66 0.23
C GLU A 194 0.16 -4.75 1.51
N PRO A 195 -1.02 -5.39 1.51
CA PRO A 195 -1.76 -5.69 2.73
C PRO A 195 -0.98 -6.63 3.65
N GLY A 196 -1.06 -6.41 4.96
CA GLY A 196 -0.38 -7.29 5.93
C GLY A 196 -0.27 -6.69 7.32
N ALA A 197 0.25 -5.48 7.47
CA ALA A 197 0.36 -4.83 8.78
C ALA A 197 -1.01 -4.57 9.43
N ASN A 198 -2.03 -4.36 8.62
CA ASN A 198 -3.43 -4.18 9.05
C ASN A 198 -4.22 -5.51 9.13
N ILE A 199 -3.67 -6.62 8.64
CA ILE A 199 -4.30 -7.94 8.73
C ILE A 199 -3.94 -8.57 10.10
N PRO A 200 -4.89 -8.79 11.03
CA PRO A 200 -4.56 -9.14 12.41
C PRO A 200 -3.66 -10.35 12.57
N ALA A 201 -3.96 -11.46 11.89
CA ALA A 201 -3.15 -12.66 12.00
C ALA A 201 -1.75 -12.51 11.37
N THR A 202 -1.62 -11.74 10.28
CA THR A 202 -0.33 -11.42 9.67
C THR A 202 0.50 -10.55 10.62
N ARG A 203 -0.11 -9.51 11.21
CA ARG A 203 0.53 -8.64 12.19
C ARG A 203 1.05 -9.44 13.38
N LEU A 204 0.23 -10.29 13.97
CA LEU A 204 0.63 -11.14 15.10
C LEU A 204 1.81 -12.06 14.75
N ARG A 205 1.85 -12.63 13.54
CA ARG A 205 3.00 -13.42 13.09
C ARG A 205 4.28 -12.60 12.99
N ILE A 206 4.20 -11.38 12.45
CA ILE A 206 5.34 -10.48 12.38
C ILE A 206 5.77 -10.10 13.82
N GLU A 207 4.84 -9.69 14.68
CA GLU A 207 5.12 -9.30 16.06
C GLU A 207 5.72 -10.45 16.91
N LYS A 208 5.43 -11.71 16.55
CA LYS A 208 6.04 -12.86 17.21
C LYS A 208 7.57 -12.86 17.07
N ASP A 209 8.08 -12.48 15.91
CA ASP A 209 9.52 -12.43 15.64
C ASP A 209 10.16 -11.09 16.02
N TRP A 210 9.49 -9.98 15.68
CA TRP A 210 10.04 -8.64 15.75
C TRP A 210 9.68 -7.87 17.04
N GLY A 211 8.65 -8.30 17.75
CA GLY A 211 8.01 -7.52 18.82
C GLY A 211 6.97 -6.52 18.30
N PRO A 212 6.27 -5.82 19.20
CA PRO A 212 5.16 -4.91 18.87
C PRO A 212 5.67 -3.52 18.43
N ILE A 213 6.51 -3.47 17.39
CA ILE A 213 7.15 -2.24 16.87
C ILE A 213 6.65 -1.83 15.48
N ILE A 214 5.57 -2.47 15.03
CA ILE A 214 5.01 -2.27 13.67
C ILE A 214 4.34 -0.90 13.58
N VAL A 215 4.61 -0.23 12.46
CA VAL A 215 3.90 0.98 11.99
C VAL A 215 3.43 0.70 10.56
N ASP A 216 2.13 0.66 10.36
CA ASP A 216 1.53 0.51 9.04
C ASP A 216 1.56 1.84 8.27
N HIS A 217 1.86 1.77 6.98
CA HIS A 217 1.91 2.93 6.09
C HIS A 217 1.29 2.58 4.74
N HIS A 218 0.43 3.48 4.26
CA HIS A 218 -0.15 3.38 2.92
C HIS A 218 0.34 4.50 2.02
N GLY A 219 0.69 4.12 0.82
CA GLY A 219 1.05 5.00 -0.31
C GLY A 219 1.08 4.22 -1.61
N MET A 220 1.05 4.92 -2.72
CA MET A 220 1.09 4.34 -4.06
C MET A 220 1.92 5.22 -4.99
N THR A 221 2.33 4.68 -6.14
CA THR A 221 3.11 5.45 -7.14
C THR A 221 2.32 6.67 -7.61
N GLU A 222 1.02 6.54 -7.75
CA GLU A 222 0.11 7.56 -8.24
C GLU A 222 0.05 8.79 -7.31
N THR A 223 -0.09 8.58 -6.03
CA THR A 223 -0.28 9.67 -5.04
C THR A 223 0.97 9.98 -4.21
N GLY A 224 1.92 9.06 -4.13
CA GLY A 224 2.99 9.10 -3.13
C GLY A 224 2.52 8.61 -1.75
N PRO A 225 3.19 9.03 -0.66
CA PRO A 225 2.86 8.65 0.71
C PRO A 225 1.57 9.35 1.18
N VAL A 226 0.61 8.59 1.71
CA VAL A 226 -0.74 9.09 2.05
C VAL A 226 -1.03 9.03 3.55
N THR A 227 -0.71 7.92 4.21
CA THR A 227 -1.11 7.69 5.60
C THR A 227 0.01 7.10 6.44
N VAL A 228 -0.15 7.18 7.76
CA VAL A 228 0.74 6.50 8.71
C VAL A 228 -0.02 6.11 9.97
N GLU A 229 0.26 4.93 10.49
CA GLU A 229 -0.17 4.49 11.81
C GLU A 229 0.65 5.21 12.88
N CYS A 230 -0.01 5.75 13.90
CA CYS A 230 0.69 6.33 15.04
C CYS A 230 0.92 5.28 16.14
N SER A 231 1.85 5.58 17.05
CA SER A 231 2.18 4.67 18.17
C SER A 231 1.07 4.58 19.25
N ALA A 232 0.10 5.49 19.24
CA ALA A 232 -0.93 5.55 20.28
C ALA A 232 -2.13 4.64 20.02
N THR A 233 -2.42 4.34 18.74
CA THR A 233 -3.61 3.55 18.36
C THR A 233 -3.26 2.65 17.18
N SER A 234 -3.11 1.36 17.44
CA SER A 234 -2.86 0.36 16.40
C SER A 234 -4.05 0.22 15.46
N GLY A 235 -3.77 0.07 14.17
CA GLY A 235 -4.78 -0.09 13.11
C GLY A 235 -5.51 1.21 12.73
N LEU A 236 -5.07 2.37 13.23
CA LEU A 236 -5.61 3.67 12.84
C LEU A 236 -4.56 4.46 12.06
N LEU A 237 -4.74 4.55 10.74
CA LEU A 237 -3.81 5.25 9.84
C LEU A 237 -4.27 6.69 9.61
N HIS A 238 -3.52 7.66 10.10
CA HIS A 238 -3.80 9.08 9.90
C HIS A 238 -3.48 9.52 8.49
N ILE A 239 -4.41 10.21 7.83
CA ILE A 239 -4.19 10.81 6.51
C ILE A 239 -3.39 12.10 6.66
N ILE A 240 -2.45 12.33 5.75
CA ILE A 240 -1.67 13.57 5.68
C ILE A 240 -2.57 14.68 5.08
N GLU A 241 -3.44 15.28 5.88
CA GLU A 241 -4.50 16.20 5.41
C GLU A 241 -4.01 17.47 4.73
N HIS A 242 -2.81 17.95 5.04
CA HIS A 242 -2.25 19.11 4.32
C HIS A 242 -1.87 18.76 2.88
N ALA A 243 -1.71 17.46 2.58
CA ALA A 243 -1.34 16.92 1.28
C ALA A 243 -2.53 16.43 0.47
N PHE A 244 -3.62 16.00 1.14
CA PHE A 244 -4.75 15.34 0.47
C PHE A 244 -6.11 15.79 1.00
N VAL A 245 -7.09 15.87 0.10
CA VAL A 245 -8.51 15.69 0.45
C VAL A 245 -8.86 14.23 0.20
N ALA A 246 -9.44 13.59 1.21
CA ALA A 246 -9.93 12.22 1.13
C ALA A 246 -11.46 12.20 1.12
N GLU A 247 -12.01 11.40 0.22
CA GLU A 247 -13.44 11.11 0.11
C GLU A 247 -13.63 9.60 0.11
N VAL A 248 -14.83 9.14 0.47
CA VAL A 248 -15.24 7.74 0.29
C VAL A 248 -16.45 7.67 -0.61
N ILE A 249 -16.43 6.75 -1.57
CA ILE A 249 -17.53 6.52 -2.51
C ILE A 249 -17.96 5.06 -2.48
N ASN A 250 -19.20 4.81 -2.88
CA ASN A 250 -19.61 3.46 -3.24
C ASN A 250 -18.93 3.07 -4.56
N PRO A 251 -18.14 1.98 -4.64
CA PRO A 251 -17.36 1.65 -5.83
C PRO A 251 -18.20 1.28 -7.06
N ILE A 252 -19.50 0.93 -6.87
CA ILE A 252 -20.40 0.52 -7.94
C ILE A 252 -21.21 1.72 -8.43
N THR A 253 -21.85 2.45 -7.49
CA THR A 253 -22.75 3.57 -7.85
C THR A 253 -22.03 4.89 -8.01
N LEU A 254 -20.76 4.97 -7.61
CA LEU A 254 -19.90 6.16 -7.59
C LEU A 254 -20.44 7.32 -6.75
N LYS A 255 -21.41 7.05 -5.89
CA LYS A 255 -21.97 8.07 -5.01
C LYS A 255 -21.08 8.26 -3.78
N LYS A 256 -20.80 9.53 -3.45
CA LYS A 256 -20.14 9.92 -2.21
C LYS A 256 -20.88 9.35 -1.02
N GLN A 257 -20.14 8.85 -0.05
CA GLN A 257 -20.68 8.29 1.19
C GLN A 257 -20.36 9.19 2.38
N SER A 258 -21.11 9.01 3.44
CA SER A 258 -20.88 9.75 4.68
C SER A 258 -19.61 9.26 5.38
N ASN A 259 -19.01 10.13 6.20
CA ASN A 259 -17.94 9.76 7.12
C ASN A 259 -18.40 8.62 8.05
N GLY A 260 -17.50 7.68 8.36
CA GLY A 260 -17.79 6.49 9.15
C GLY A 260 -18.36 5.31 8.36
N THR A 261 -18.36 5.36 7.03
CA THR A 261 -18.78 4.25 6.17
C THR A 261 -17.58 3.60 5.47
N ILE A 262 -17.77 2.34 5.04
CA ILE A 262 -16.78 1.60 4.24
C ILE A 262 -17.07 1.85 2.76
N GLY A 263 -16.04 2.19 1.99
CA GLY A 263 -16.14 2.40 0.55
C GLY A 263 -14.79 2.58 -0.11
N GLU A 264 -14.78 2.92 -1.39
CA GLU A 264 -13.55 3.19 -2.13
C GLU A 264 -12.98 4.56 -1.77
N LEU A 265 -11.70 4.59 -1.44
CA LEU A 265 -10.96 5.82 -1.17
C LEU A 265 -10.74 6.61 -2.47
N VAL A 266 -11.05 7.89 -2.42
CA VAL A 266 -10.76 8.86 -3.48
C VAL A 266 -9.88 9.95 -2.90
N LEU A 267 -8.81 10.29 -3.62
CA LEU A 267 -7.83 11.28 -3.17
C LEU A 267 -7.67 12.44 -4.16
N SER A 268 -7.60 13.65 -3.64
CA SER A 268 -7.12 14.83 -4.38
C SER A 268 -5.85 15.34 -3.73
N SER A 269 -4.76 15.47 -4.50
CA SER A 269 -3.46 15.94 -4.00
C SER A 269 -3.34 17.47 -4.06
N PHE A 270 -2.52 18.06 -3.17
CA PHE A 270 -2.31 19.52 -3.10
C PHE A 270 -0.84 19.91 -3.26
N GLY A 271 -0.07 19.28 -4.11
CA GLY A 271 1.30 19.75 -4.23
C GLY A 271 2.24 18.92 -5.10
N ARG A 272 1.81 17.79 -5.66
CA ARG A 272 2.61 17.07 -6.64
C ARG A 272 2.55 17.81 -7.98
N ALA A 273 3.28 18.93 -8.06
CA ALA A 273 3.36 19.74 -9.27
C ALA A 273 3.88 18.89 -10.44
N GLY A 274 3.28 19.09 -11.61
CA GLY A 274 3.63 18.33 -12.82
C GLY A 274 2.77 17.09 -13.09
N CYS A 275 2.33 16.37 -12.05
CA CYS A 275 1.40 15.23 -12.19
C CYS A 275 0.32 15.22 -11.08
N PRO A 276 -0.53 16.25 -11.02
CA PRO A 276 -1.56 16.37 -10.00
C PRO A 276 -2.68 15.36 -10.22
N LEU A 277 -3.27 14.88 -9.12
CA LEU A 277 -4.43 14.00 -9.18
C LEU A 277 -5.63 14.64 -8.47
N LEU A 278 -6.72 14.83 -9.22
CA LEU A 278 -8.00 15.36 -8.75
C LEU A 278 -9.03 14.26 -8.69
N ARG A 279 -9.61 14.05 -7.51
CA ARG A 279 -10.62 13.02 -7.22
C ARG A 279 -10.25 11.65 -7.82
N TYR A 280 -9.01 11.24 -7.56
CA TYR A 280 -8.46 9.98 -8.07
C TYR A 280 -9.00 8.79 -7.29
N ARG A 281 -9.61 7.85 -7.99
CA ARG A 281 -10.07 6.58 -7.46
C ARG A 281 -8.89 5.67 -7.22
N THR A 282 -8.59 5.38 -5.96
CA THR A 282 -7.42 4.57 -5.61
C THR A 282 -7.62 3.07 -5.85
N GLY A 283 -8.88 2.63 -5.90
CA GLY A 283 -9.25 1.22 -5.88
C GLY A 283 -9.14 0.58 -4.49
N ASP A 284 -8.72 1.31 -3.46
CA ASP A 284 -8.61 0.81 -2.10
C ASP A 284 -9.94 0.94 -1.35
N ILE A 285 -10.41 -0.14 -0.75
CA ILE A 285 -11.57 -0.14 0.13
C ILE A 285 -11.09 0.17 1.54
N VAL A 286 -11.70 1.19 2.15
CA VAL A 286 -11.29 1.74 3.45
C VAL A 286 -12.51 2.03 4.33
N HIS A 287 -12.27 2.14 5.63
CA HIS A 287 -13.22 2.71 6.58
C HIS A 287 -12.69 4.10 6.99
N LEU A 288 -13.15 5.14 6.30
CA LEU A 288 -12.75 6.53 6.55
C LEU A 288 -13.49 7.06 7.77
N THR A 289 -12.75 7.50 8.78
CA THR A 289 -13.29 8.10 10.02
C THR A 289 -12.68 9.48 10.24
N HIS A 290 -13.41 10.34 10.95
CA HIS A 290 -12.88 11.61 11.46
C HIS A 290 -13.03 11.59 12.98
N GLN A 291 -11.91 11.44 13.69
CA GLN A 291 -11.91 11.31 15.15
C GLN A 291 -10.61 11.83 15.75
N LYS A 292 -10.69 12.25 17.01
CA LYS A 292 -9.50 12.62 17.77
C LYS A 292 -8.77 11.36 18.24
N CYS A 293 -7.49 11.25 17.92
CA CYS A 293 -6.63 10.17 18.37
C CYS A 293 -5.91 10.53 19.68
N ALA A 294 -5.54 9.52 20.46
CA ALA A 294 -4.74 9.69 21.66
C ALA A 294 -3.35 10.32 21.41
N CYS A 295 -2.81 10.23 20.20
CA CYS A 295 -1.57 10.93 19.80
C CYS A 295 -1.73 12.45 19.63
N GLY A 296 -2.95 12.98 19.77
CA GLY A 296 -3.28 14.40 19.55
C GLY A 296 -3.74 14.73 18.13
N PHE A 297 -3.61 13.80 17.16
CA PHE A 297 -4.15 14.00 15.82
C PHE A 297 -5.68 14.13 15.85
N ASN A 298 -6.20 15.12 15.14
CA ASN A 298 -7.64 15.35 15.02
C ASN A 298 -7.97 15.58 13.54
N GLY A 299 -8.33 14.53 12.84
CA GLY A 299 -8.53 14.56 11.40
C GLY A 299 -8.97 13.22 10.83
N TYR A 300 -8.96 13.13 9.51
CA TYR A 300 -9.34 11.90 8.81
C TYR A 300 -8.31 10.79 9.00
N SER A 301 -8.82 9.59 9.24
CA SER A 301 -8.02 8.39 9.44
C SER A 301 -8.71 7.18 8.82
N LEU A 302 -7.93 6.17 8.47
CA LEU A 302 -8.41 4.89 7.97
C LEU A 302 -8.40 3.88 9.12
N LEU A 303 -9.59 3.51 9.59
CA LEU A 303 -9.74 2.49 10.62
C LEU A 303 -9.53 1.10 10.01
N GLY A 304 -8.53 0.36 10.50
CA GLY A 304 -8.11 -0.92 9.93
C GLY A 304 -7.23 -0.77 8.67
N GLY A 305 -6.79 0.45 8.32
CA GLY A 305 -5.95 0.70 7.16
C GLY A 305 -6.66 0.41 5.82
N ILE A 306 -5.95 -0.20 4.89
CA ILE A 306 -6.53 -0.67 3.62
C ILE A 306 -7.17 -2.04 3.85
N LEU A 307 -8.49 -2.10 3.80
CA LEU A 307 -9.24 -3.32 4.09
C LEU A 307 -9.13 -4.34 2.95
N SER A 308 -9.18 -3.85 1.70
CA SER A 308 -9.07 -4.67 0.48
C SER A 308 -8.91 -3.78 -0.74
N ARG A 309 -8.77 -4.42 -1.91
CA ARG A 309 -8.86 -3.75 -3.22
C ARG A 309 -10.24 -3.98 -3.83
N ALA A 310 -10.81 -2.95 -4.44
CA ALA A 310 -12.12 -3.07 -5.13
C ALA A 310 -12.05 -4.02 -6.34
N ASP A 311 -10.89 -4.04 -7.03
CA ASP A 311 -10.62 -4.87 -8.21
C ASP A 311 -10.16 -6.30 -7.89
N GLU A 312 -9.84 -6.61 -6.63
CA GLU A 312 -9.44 -7.96 -6.18
C GLU A 312 -10.59 -8.78 -5.58
N MET A 313 -11.77 -8.19 -5.43
CA MET A 313 -12.93 -8.92 -4.92
C MET A 313 -13.31 -10.03 -5.89
N ILE A 314 -13.40 -11.26 -5.40
CA ILE A 314 -13.93 -12.39 -6.16
C ILE A 314 -15.35 -12.72 -5.70
N PHE A 315 -16.21 -12.99 -6.67
CA PHE A 315 -17.55 -13.52 -6.40
C PHE A 315 -17.55 -15.03 -6.62
N LEU A 316 -17.76 -15.79 -5.54
CA LEU A 316 -17.74 -17.24 -5.59
C LEU A 316 -18.88 -17.83 -4.73
N LYS A 317 -19.76 -18.62 -5.35
CA LYS A 317 -20.85 -19.36 -4.68
C LYS A 317 -21.70 -18.46 -3.76
N GLY A 318 -22.05 -17.26 -4.25
CA GLY A 318 -22.85 -16.28 -3.51
C GLY A 318 -22.09 -15.41 -2.50
N ASN A 319 -20.77 -15.58 -2.39
CA ASN A 319 -19.95 -14.81 -1.46
C ASN A 319 -19.07 -13.79 -2.18
N ASN A 320 -18.95 -12.59 -1.60
CA ASN A 320 -17.91 -11.62 -1.94
C ASN A 320 -16.67 -11.92 -1.08
N ILE A 321 -15.61 -12.41 -1.70
CA ILE A 321 -14.40 -12.85 -1.01
C ILE A 321 -13.24 -11.92 -1.38
N TYR A 322 -12.56 -11.41 -0.37
CA TYR A 322 -11.36 -10.59 -0.56
C TYR A 322 -10.10 -11.41 -0.19
N PRO A 323 -9.01 -11.30 -0.96
CA PRO A 323 -7.75 -11.98 -0.67
C PRO A 323 -7.22 -11.73 0.73
N SER A 324 -7.38 -10.52 1.27
CA SER A 324 -6.97 -10.16 2.64
C SER A 324 -7.68 -10.98 3.72
N VAL A 325 -8.96 -11.31 3.52
CA VAL A 325 -9.73 -12.17 4.43
C VAL A 325 -9.19 -13.59 4.41
N LEU A 326 -8.92 -14.14 3.22
CA LEU A 326 -8.32 -15.47 3.06
C LEU A 326 -6.92 -15.52 3.69
N GLN A 327 -6.11 -14.50 3.47
CA GLN A 327 -4.78 -14.39 4.07
C GLN A 327 -4.85 -14.37 5.61
N ASN A 328 -5.80 -13.62 6.18
CA ASN A 328 -6.02 -13.61 7.62
C ASN A 328 -6.36 -15.00 8.16
N MET A 329 -7.25 -15.74 7.49
CA MET A 329 -7.62 -17.10 7.87
C MET A 329 -6.41 -18.05 7.83
N LEU A 330 -5.61 -18.01 6.76
CA LEU A 330 -4.43 -18.84 6.61
C LEU A 330 -3.36 -18.51 7.66
N HIS A 331 -3.08 -17.23 7.89
CA HIS A 331 -2.13 -16.83 8.90
C HIS A 331 -2.60 -17.11 10.35
N SER A 332 -3.89 -17.28 10.60
CA SER A 332 -4.41 -17.65 11.92
C SER A 332 -4.22 -19.16 12.26
N ILE A 333 -3.82 -19.98 11.28
CA ILE A 333 -3.58 -21.40 11.49
C ILE A 333 -2.08 -21.64 11.69
N ASP A 334 -1.69 -22.03 12.91
CA ASP A 334 -0.32 -22.41 13.20
C ASP A 334 0.10 -23.64 12.37
N GLY A 335 1.38 -23.69 11.99
CA GLY A 335 1.96 -24.78 11.19
C GLY A 335 1.88 -24.57 9.67
N ILE A 336 1.14 -23.57 9.18
CA ILE A 336 1.24 -23.14 7.79
C ILE A 336 2.55 -22.35 7.62
N LEU A 337 3.48 -22.90 6.82
CA LEU A 337 4.79 -22.33 6.54
C LEU A 337 4.72 -21.29 5.42
N GLU A 338 4.06 -21.64 4.32
CA GLU A 338 3.79 -20.78 3.17
C GLU A 338 2.52 -21.25 2.45
N PHE A 339 1.91 -20.40 1.64
CA PHE A 339 0.71 -20.72 0.90
C PHE A 339 0.59 -19.97 -0.41
N ARG A 340 -0.22 -20.51 -1.31
CA ARG A 340 -0.70 -19.87 -2.52
C ARG A 340 -2.19 -20.16 -2.69
N ILE A 341 -2.94 -19.12 -3.08
CA ILE A 341 -4.37 -19.18 -3.36
C ILE A 341 -4.55 -18.93 -4.86
N THR A 342 -5.17 -19.86 -5.56
CA THR A 342 -5.48 -19.70 -6.98
C THR A 342 -6.98 -19.65 -7.18
N PHE A 343 -7.49 -18.53 -7.68
CA PHE A 343 -8.87 -18.41 -8.14
C PHE A 343 -8.92 -18.70 -9.64
N ARG A 344 -9.66 -19.72 -10.01
CA ARG A 344 -9.93 -20.07 -11.41
C ARG A 344 -11.31 -19.58 -11.77
N LYS A 345 -11.36 -18.64 -12.72
CA LYS A 345 -12.62 -18.12 -13.24
C LYS A 345 -13.05 -18.96 -14.44
N SER A 346 -14.22 -19.62 -14.37
CA SER A 346 -14.84 -20.27 -15.51
C SER A 346 -16.34 -20.05 -15.51
N ASP A 347 -16.94 -20.03 -16.68
CA ASP A 347 -18.38 -19.86 -16.83
C ASP A 347 -19.13 -21.04 -16.18
N GLY A 348 -19.75 -20.78 -15.04
CA GLY A 348 -20.58 -21.75 -14.28
C GLY A 348 -19.85 -22.64 -13.28
N ASN A 349 -18.52 -22.69 -13.24
CA ASN A 349 -17.77 -23.55 -12.33
C ASN A 349 -16.46 -22.94 -11.82
N SER A 350 -16.52 -21.71 -11.32
CA SER A 350 -15.36 -21.07 -10.69
C SER A 350 -14.98 -21.80 -9.40
N ASP A 351 -13.69 -21.93 -9.13
CA ASP A 351 -13.16 -22.58 -7.93
C ASP A 351 -12.03 -21.78 -7.26
N LEU A 352 -11.76 -22.16 -6.01
CA LEU A 352 -10.71 -21.59 -5.18
C LEU A 352 -9.84 -22.71 -4.63
N MET A 353 -8.59 -22.74 -5.06
CA MET A 353 -7.61 -23.75 -4.63
C MET A 353 -6.60 -23.14 -3.67
N PHE A 354 -6.35 -23.84 -2.58
CA PHE A 354 -5.35 -23.51 -1.57
C PHE A 354 -4.19 -24.51 -1.65
N GLU A 355 -3.01 -24.04 -2.01
CA GLU A 355 -1.76 -24.80 -1.92
C GLU A 355 -1.06 -24.38 -0.64
N ILE A 356 -0.79 -25.32 0.26
CA ILE A 356 -0.33 -25.07 1.63
C ILE A 356 0.93 -25.86 1.90
N GLU A 357 2.00 -25.20 2.29
CA GLU A 357 3.19 -25.84 2.83
C GLU A 357 3.06 -26.08 4.33
N THR A 358 3.31 -27.30 4.75
CA THR A 358 3.31 -27.69 6.16
C THR A 358 4.44 -28.69 6.44
N LEU A 359 4.71 -28.96 7.72
CA LEU A 359 5.48 -30.15 8.09
C LEU A 359 4.62 -31.42 7.91
N PRO A 360 5.21 -32.56 7.54
CA PRO A 360 4.45 -33.81 7.32
C PRO A 360 3.62 -34.25 8.53
N SER A 361 4.12 -34.03 9.75
CA SER A 361 3.42 -34.36 11.02
C SER A 361 2.10 -33.60 11.20
N ASP A 362 1.95 -32.42 10.61
CA ASP A 362 0.86 -31.50 10.88
C ASP A 362 -0.17 -31.43 9.72
N SER A 363 0.14 -32.06 8.60
CA SER A 363 -0.56 -31.92 7.32
C SER A 363 -2.06 -32.17 7.40
N GLU A 364 -2.50 -33.31 7.96
CA GLU A 364 -3.93 -33.68 8.05
C GLU A 364 -4.68 -32.78 9.04
N LEU A 365 -4.05 -32.41 10.15
CA LEU A 365 -4.64 -31.51 11.14
C LEU A 365 -4.87 -30.13 10.54
N ILE A 366 -3.86 -29.58 9.86
CA ILE A 366 -3.93 -28.25 9.21
C ILE A 366 -4.98 -28.24 8.10
N LYS A 367 -4.99 -29.29 7.26
CA LYS A 367 -5.99 -29.44 6.20
C LYS A 367 -7.41 -29.44 6.76
N THR A 368 -7.68 -30.25 7.77
CA THR A 368 -8.98 -30.35 8.42
C THR A 368 -9.39 -29.02 9.06
N ARG A 369 -8.44 -28.33 9.70
CA ARG A 369 -8.68 -27.03 10.32
C ARG A 369 -9.02 -25.94 9.28
N LEU A 370 -8.27 -25.90 8.18
CA LEU A 370 -8.52 -24.96 7.08
C LEU A 370 -9.87 -25.22 6.41
N GLU A 371 -10.22 -26.50 6.15
CA GLU A 371 -11.54 -26.86 5.61
C GLU A 371 -12.67 -26.32 6.50
N LYS A 372 -12.57 -26.52 7.82
CA LYS A 372 -13.57 -26.03 8.78
C LYS A 372 -13.68 -24.51 8.78
N VAL A 373 -12.55 -23.78 8.80
CA VAL A 373 -12.52 -22.33 8.83
C VAL A 373 -13.16 -21.74 7.57
N ILE A 374 -12.78 -22.22 6.38
CA ILE A 374 -13.34 -21.76 5.11
C ILE A 374 -14.82 -22.13 4.98
N GLN A 375 -15.19 -23.35 5.33
CA GLN A 375 -16.58 -23.80 5.26
C GLN A 375 -17.50 -23.03 6.21
N SER A 376 -17.01 -22.70 7.40
CA SER A 376 -17.79 -21.89 8.35
C SER A 376 -17.98 -20.46 7.88
N ALA A 377 -16.98 -19.88 7.19
CA ALA A 377 -17.03 -18.48 6.75
C ALA A 377 -17.83 -18.31 5.44
N PHE A 378 -17.72 -19.24 4.50
CA PHE A 378 -18.20 -19.06 3.13
C PHE A 378 -19.17 -20.15 2.66
N LEU A 379 -19.51 -21.11 3.50
CA LEU A 379 -20.48 -22.18 3.25
C LEU A 379 -20.16 -23.05 2.01
N PHE A 380 -18.88 -23.16 1.65
CA PHE A 380 -18.41 -24.12 0.62
C PHE A 380 -17.17 -24.87 1.07
N LYS A 381 -16.95 -26.05 0.49
CA LYS A 381 -15.75 -26.86 0.74
C LYS A 381 -14.62 -26.38 -0.17
N PRO A 382 -13.45 -25.97 0.38
CA PRO A 382 -12.31 -25.54 -0.43
C PRO A 382 -11.58 -26.72 -1.08
N LEU A 383 -10.87 -26.44 -2.18
CA LEU A 383 -9.89 -27.37 -2.74
C LEU A 383 -8.54 -27.09 -2.04
N ILE A 384 -8.03 -28.09 -1.31
CA ILE A 384 -6.77 -27.95 -0.57
C ILE A 384 -5.76 -28.98 -1.06
N LYS A 385 -4.58 -28.48 -1.42
CA LYS A 385 -3.41 -29.29 -1.80
C LYS A 385 -2.28 -29.03 -0.81
N ILE A 386 -1.88 -30.05 -0.09
CA ILE A 386 -0.73 -29.99 0.80
C ILE A 386 0.54 -30.17 -0.01
N LEU A 387 1.52 -29.33 0.26
CA LEU A 387 2.84 -29.34 -0.38
C LEU A 387 3.93 -29.54 0.66
N PRO A 388 5.04 -30.23 0.29
CA PRO A 388 6.23 -30.28 1.12
C PRO A 388 6.81 -28.89 1.38
N LYS A 389 7.57 -28.76 2.46
CA LYS A 389 8.32 -27.53 2.77
C LYS A 389 9.21 -27.12 1.58
N ASP A 390 9.32 -25.82 1.34
CA ASP A 390 10.13 -25.20 0.29
C ASP A 390 9.65 -25.49 -1.16
N SER A 391 8.36 -25.86 -1.34
CA SER A 391 7.73 -26.05 -2.66
C SER A 391 7.23 -24.74 -3.29
N LEU A 392 6.91 -23.75 -2.48
CA LEU A 392 6.43 -22.44 -2.94
C LEU A 392 7.55 -21.39 -2.87
N PRO A 393 7.57 -20.42 -3.81
CA PRO A 393 8.59 -19.39 -3.78
C PRO A 393 8.44 -18.50 -2.53
N ARG A 394 9.57 -18.16 -1.91
CA ARG A 394 9.59 -17.19 -0.83
C ARG A 394 9.54 -15.77 -1.39
N GLN A 395 8.73 -14.93 -0.78
CA GLN A 395 8.48 -13.58 -1.25
C GLN A 395 9.52 -12.61 -0.69
N GLU A 396 10.34 -12.02 -1.56
CA GLU A 396 11.38 -11.05 -1.18
C GLU A 396 10.95 -9.59 -1.39
N MET A 397 9.80 -9.39 -2.02
CA MET A 397 9.19 -8.07 -2.29
C MET A 397 7.71 -8.09 -1.94
N LYS A 398 6.83 -7.78 -2.90
CA LYS A 398 5.37 -7.89 -2.73
C LYS A 398 4.91 -9.32 -2.86
N SER A 399 3.91 -9.68 -2.08
CA SER A 399 3.29 -11.01 -2.12
C SER A 399 2.64 -11.29 -3.47
N GLN A 400 2.86 -12.49 -3.98
CA GLN A 400 2.14 -13.09 -5.11
C GLN A 400 1.37 -14.34 -4.66
N ARG A 401 0.89 -14.32 -3.42
CA ARG A 401 0.17 -15.45 -2.83
C ARG A 401 -1.23 -15.64 -3.39
N PHE A 402 -1.80 -14.62 -4.02
CA PHE A 402 -3.09 -14.70 -4.68
C PHE A 402 -2.94 -14.60 -6.19
N ILE A 403 -3.47 -15.59 -6.93
CA ILE A 403 -3.39 -15.68 -8.39
C ILE A 403 -4.80 -15.86 -8.93
N GLN A 404 -5.15 -15.09 -9.95
CA GLN A 404 -6.39 -15.23 -10.71
C GLN A 404 -6.05 -15.70 -12.14
N ILE A 405 -6.69 -16.78 -12.60
CA ILE A 405 -6.51 -17.39 -13.92
C ILE A 405 -7.85 -17.75 -14.57
#